data_a85e8cab5074180419e66156e305ddd6
#
_entry.id   a85e8cab5074180419e66156e305ddd6
#
_cell.length_a   1.000
_cell.length_b   1.000
_cell.length_c   1.000
_cell.angle_alpha   90.00
_cell.angle_beta   90.00
_cell.angle_gamma   90.00
#
_symmetry.space_group_name_H-M   'P 1'
#
loop_
_entity.id
_entity.type
_entity.pdbx_description
1 polymer ?
#
loop_
_entity_poly.entity_id
_entity_poly.type
_entity_poly.pdbx_seq_one_letter_code
_entity_poly.pdbx_strand_id
1 'polypeptide(L)'
;LASTATYCMADLVSGPQPGDGVGAFTVTKAAGNPSDGVEDGKRLCYRCRMGSRPVVMIFARTADQPLAKLVNELEGEIKEHADAKLCSFVNMIGGDSDSLKNAATKFVKDNGIQNVAFVVPEDSQNGPDNLKISPEADLTVVCYKSSKVVSSHALKKGELDDGKINTIVEAACGLVE
;
A
#
# COMPACT_ATOMS: atom_id res chain seq x y z
N LEU A 1 -23.17 15.99 39.80
CA LEU A 1 -22.65 16.51 38.52
C LEU A 1 -21.62 15.52 38.02
N ALA A 2 -22.03 14.63 37.09
CA ALA A 2 -21.13 13.67 36.46
C ALA A 2 -20.47 14.34 35.25
N SER A 3 -19.15 14.55 35.32
CA SER A 3 -18.33 15.04 34.20
C SER A 3 -18.11 13.87 33.23
N THR A 4 -18.79 13.88 32.09
CA THR A 4 -18.49 12.97 30.99
C THR A 4 -17.21 13.44 30.31
N ALA A 5 -16.09 12.79 30.63
CA ALA A 5 -14.86 12.97 29.88
C ALA A 5 -15.08 12.43 28.47
N THR A 6 -15.20 13.32 27.47
CA THR A 6 -15.16 12.96 26.07
C THR A 6 -13.73 12.52 25.76
N TYR A 7 -13.51 11.21 25.67
CA TYR A 7 -12.26 10.66 25.19
C TYR A 7 -12.17 10.96 23.70
N CYS A 8 -11.38 11.95 23.35
CA CYS A 8 -10.98 12.18 21.96
C CYS A 8 -9.99 11.06 21.61
N MET A 9 -10.46 10.02 20.94
CA MET A 9 -9.57 9.01 20.38
C MET A 9 -8.78 9.70 19.28
N ALA A 10 -7.46 9.83 19.48
CA ALA A 10 -6.58 10.33 18.44
C ALA A 10 -6.67 9.38 17.22
N ASP A 11 -6.79 9.96 16.03
CA ASP A 11 -6.79 9.19 14.79
C ASP A 11 -5.50 8.39 14.67
N LEU A 12 -5.61 7.15 14.17
CA LEU A 12 -4.45 6.30 13.92
C LEU A 12 -3.58 6.94 12.83
N VAL A 13 -2.32 7.21 13.17
CA VAL A 13 -1.32 7.74 12.24
C VAL A 13 -0.33 6.63 11.88
N SER A 14 -0.15 6.38 10.59
CA SER A 14 0.79 5.39 10.08
C SER A 14 1.35 5.82 8.73
N GLY A 15 2.65 5.67 8.56
CA GLY A 15 3.34 6.08 7.35
C GLY A 15 3.56 7.59 7.23
N PRO A 16 4.22 8.02 6.16
CA PRO A 16 4.44 9.44 5.88
C PRO A 16 3.10 10.15 5.63
N GLN A 17 3.01 11.40 6.08
CA GLN A 17 1.79 12.19 6.07
C GLN A 17 1.76 13.19 4.90
N PRO A 18 0.60 13.77 4.54
CA PRO A 18 0.50 14.76 3.47
C PRO A 18 1.54 15.87 3.59
N GLY A 19 2.31 16.10 2.52
CA GLY A 19 3.42 17.04 2.48
C GLY A 19 4.79 16.44 2.77
N ASP A 20 4.86 15.26 3.38
CA ASP A 20 6.12 14.55 3.61
C ASP A 20 6.70 13.99 2.30
N GLY A 21 8.02 13.78 2.30
CA GLY A 21 8.69 13.03 1.25
C GLY A 21 8.62 11.52 1.50
N VAL A 22 8.47 10.74 0.44
CA VAL A 22 8.61 9.28 0.51
C VAL A 22 10.07 8.91 0.29
N GLY A 23 10.72 8.39 1.33
CA GLY A 23 12.10 7.92 1.27
C GLY A 23 12.27 6.62 0.47
N ALA A 24 13.49 6.36 0.02
CA ALA A 24 13.84 5.11 -0.64
C ALA A 24 13.92 3.95 0.37
N PHE A 25 13.54 2.76 -0.07
CA PHE A 25 13.68 1.52 0.70
C PHE A 25 13.75 0.31 -0.21
N THR A 26 14.38 -0.74 0.26
CA THR A 26 14.60 -1.98 -0.49
C THR A 26 13.52 -3.00 -0.17
N VAL A 27 13.03 -3.64 -1.22
CA VAL A 27 12.07 -4.74 -1.15
C VAL A 27 12.50 -5.91 -2.02
N THR A 28 11.92 -7.08 -1.79
CA THR A 28 11.98 -8.22 -2.72
C THR A 28 10.62 -8.41 -3.37
N LYS A 29 10.56 -8.46 -4.69
CA LYS A 29 9.33 -8.77 -5.41
C LYS A 29 8.94 -10.23 -5.15
N ALA A 30 7.70 -10.45 -4.72
CA ALA A 30 7.16 -11.79 -4.50
C ALA A 30 6.31 -12.26 -5.68
N ALA A 31 5.45 -11.40 -6.22
CA ALA A 31 4.53 -11.74 -7.29
C ALA A 31 3.85 -10.48 -7.89
N GLY A 32 3.01 -10.69 -8.89
CA GLY A 32 2.17 -9.64 -9.50
C GLY A 32 2.92 -8.80 -10.53
N ASN A 33 2.15 -8.04 -11.31
CA ASN A 33 2.61 -7.15 -12.36
C ASN A 33 3.74 -7.73 -13.25
N PRO A 34 3.47 -8.77 -14.04
CA PRO A 34 4.49 -9.40 -14.88
C PRO A 34 5.04 -8.46 -15.96
N SER A 35 4.35 -7.35 -16.23
CA SER A 35 4.72 -6.37 -17.25
C SER A 35 5.62 -5.25 -16.75
N ASP A 36 5.97 -5.20 -15.46
CA ASP A 36 6.80 -4.13 -14.90
C ASP A 36 8.31 -4.29 -15.20
N GLY A 37 8.70 -5.40 -15.82
CA GLY A 37 10.10 -5.70 -16.15
C GLY A 37 10.95 -6.08 -14.94
N VAL A 38 10.33 -6.48 -13.83
CA VAL A 38 10.99 -6.97 -12.62
C VAL A 38 10.63 -8.44 -12.41
N GLU A 39 11.63 -9.31 -12.35
CA GLU A 39 11.42 -10.73 -12.07
C GLU A 39 11.07 -10.94 -10.59
N ASP A 40 10.27 -11.98 -10.31
CA ASP A 40 9.99 -12.43 -8.95
C ASP A 40 11.30 -12.87 -8.27
N GLY A 41 11.46 -12.53 -7.00
CA GLY A 41 12.70 -12.71 -6.26
C GLY A 41 13.72 -11.58 -6.38
N LYS A 42 13.52 -10.62 -7.29
CA LYS A 42 14.42 -9.48 -7.47
C LYS A 42 14.34 -8.50 -6.31
N ARG A 43 15.51 -8.08 -5.80
CA ARG A 43 15.64 -6.98 -4.82
C ARG A 43 15.78 -5.65 -5.55
N LEU A 44 14.99 -4.66 -5.14
CA LEU A 44 14.99 -3.32 -5.73
C LEU A 44 14.30 -2.30 -4.82
N CYS A 45 14.32 -1.04 -5.26
CA CYS A 45 13.51 0.03 -4.68
C CYS A 45 12.38 0.41 -5.67
N TYR A 46 11.14 -0.05 -5.41
CA TYR A 46 9.99 0.29 -6.26
C TYR A 46 9.71 1.80 -6.28
N ARG A 47 9.80 2.47 -5.13
CA ARG A 47 9.67 3.93 -5.06
C ARG A 47 10.66 4.62 -6.00
N CYS A 48 11.93 4.16 -6.02
CA CYS A 48 12.95 4.72 -6.90
C CYS A 48 12.64 4.45 -8.39
N ARG A 49 12.17 3.24 -8.69
CA ARG A 49 11.82 2.83 -10.05
C ARG A 49 10.60 3.59 -10.61
N MET A 50 9.63 3.90 -9.77
CA MET A 50 8.43 4.62 -10.17
C MET A 50 8.68 6.11 -10.40
N GLY A 51 9.74 6.68 -9.82
CA GLY A 51 10.18 8.05 -10.07
C GLY A 51 9.12 9.10 -9.72
N SER A 52 8.75 9.94 -10.69
CA SER A 52 7.78 11.02 -10.51
C SER A 52 6.33 10.64 -10.76
N ARG A 53 6.05 9.37 -11.02
CA ARG A 53 4.69 8.87 -11.29
C ARG A 53 3.75 9.07 -10.11
N PRO A 54 2.43 9.15 -10.37
CA PRO A 54 1.42 8.96 -9.32
C PRO A 54 1.43 7.51 -8.84
N VAL A 55 1.51 7.31 -7.52
CA VAL A 55 1.69 5.98 -6.91
C VAL A 55 0.75 5.82 -5.73
N VAL A 56 0.12 4.65 -5.66
CA VAL A 56 -0.57 4.16 -4.46
C VAL A 56 0.30 3.08 -3.84
N MET A 57 0.96 3.41 -2.74
CA MET A 57 1.81 2.49 -1.98
C MET A 57 1.03 1.95 -0.78
N ILE A 58 0.95 0.64 -0.69
CA ILE A 58 0.18 -0.04 0.35
C ILE A 58 1.13 -0.86 1.23
N PHE A 59 0.93 -0.80 2.56
CA PHE A 59 1.48 -1.73 3.53
C PHE A 59 0.34 -2.53 4.13
N ALA A 60 0.37 -3.85 4.03
CA ALA A 60 -0.68 -4.74 4.50
C ALA A 60 -0.10 -5.84 5.40
N ARG A 61 -0.73 -6.04 6.57
CA ARG A 61 -0.42 -7.14 7.49
C ARG A 61 -1.31 -8.35 7.26
N THR A 62 -2.47 -8.16 6.65
CA THR A 62 -3.45 -9.20 6.37
C THR A 62 -3.77 -9.25 4.90
N ALA A 63 -3.66 -10.43 4.29
CA ALA A 63 -4.05 -10.70 2.90
C ALA A 63 -5.46 -11.32 2.89
N ASP A 64 -6.48 -10.48 2.93
CA ASP A 64 -7.89 -10.87 3.04
C ASP A 64 -8.74 -10.38 1.86
N GLN A 65 -10.03 -10.69 1.88
CA GLN A 65 -10.97 -10.30 0.81
C GLN A 65 -11.15 -8.77 0.67
N PRO A 66 -11.22 -7.98 1.75
CA PRO A 66 -11.22 -6.52 1.63
C PRO A 66 -9.98 -5.97 0.90
N LEU A 67 -8.79 -6.48 1.19
CA LEU A 67 -7.57 -6.10 0.46
C LEU A 67 -7.66 -6.50 -1.01
N ALA A 68 -8.19 -7.69 -1.31
CA ALA A 68 -8.39 -8.13 -2.70
C ALA A 68 -9.32 -7.20 -3.45
N LYS A 69 -10.41 -6.76 -2.83
CA LYS A 69 -11.35 -5.81 -3.42
C LYS A 69 -10.66 -4.47 -3.70
N LEU A 70 -9.95 -3.90 -2.72
CA LEU A 70 -9.20 -2.64 -2.90
C LEU A 70 -8.21 -2.75 -4.07
N VAL A 71 -7.41 -3.82 -4.12
CA VAL A 71 -6.41 -4.00 -5.17
C VAL A 71 -7.07 -4.16 -6.55
N ASN A 72 -8.17 -4.89 -6.66
CA ASN A 72 -8.90 -5.05 -7.92
C ASN A 72 -9.51 -3.72 -8.41
N GLU A 73 -10.04 -2.87 -7.53
CA GLU A 73 -10.49 -1.51 -7.87
C GLU A 73 -9.31 -0.67 -8.39
N LEU A 74 -8.17 -0.70 -7.69
CA LEU A 74 -6.96 0.00 -8.13
C LEU A 74 -6.43 -0.51 -9.48
N GLU A 75 -6.56 -1.81 -9.78
CA GLU A 75 -6.22 -2.36 -11.10
C GLU A 75 -7.09 -1.77 -12.22
N GLY A 76 -8.35 -1.48 -11.92
CA GLY A 76 -9.25 -0.76 -12.83
C GLY A 76 -8.74 0.64 -13.11
N GLU A 77 -8.44 1.41 -12.06
CA GLU A 77 -7.92 2.78 -12.17
C GLU A 77 -6.56 2.85 -12.87
N ILE A 78 -5.67 1.89 -12.63
CA ILE A 78 -4.38 1.81 -13.31
C ILE A 78 -4.55 1.65 -14.82
N LYS A 79 -5.53 0.86 -15.26
CA LYS A 79 -5.85 0.67 -16.68
C LYS A 79 -6.50 1.91 -17.29
N GLU A 80 -7.44 2.53 -16.57
CA GLU A 80 -8.16 3.72 -17.02
C GLU A 80 -7.21 4.92 -17.13
N HIS A 81 -6.28 5.05 -16.20
CA HIS A 81 -5.30 6.15 -16.14
C HIS A 81 -3.89 5.75 -16.64
N ALA A 82 -3.82 4.85 -17.63
CA ALA A 82 -2.55 4.39 -18.21
C ALA A 82 -1.70 5.54 -18.78
N ASP A 83 -2.34 6.54 -19.37
CA ASP A 83 -1.66 7.73 -19.93
C ASP A 83 -0.97 8.57 -18.84
N ALA A 84 -1.58 8.67 -17.64
CA ALA A 84 -0.98 9.33 -16.47
C ALA A 84 0.08 8.46 -15.78
N LYS A 85 0.21 7.19 -16.19
CA LYS A 85 1.13 6.20 -15.61
C LYS A 85 0.89 5.96 -14.12
N LEU A 86 -0.37 5.98 -13.69
CA LEU A 86 -0.76 5.57 -12.34
C LEU A 86 -0.24 4.16 -12.08
N CYS A 87 0.36 3.95 -10.92
CA CYS A 87 0.88 2.64 -10.53
C CYS A 87 0.66 2.39 -9.04
N SER A 88 0.73 1.11 -8.66
CA SER A 88 0.57 0.69 -7.28
C SER A 88 1.46 -0.51 -6.97
N PHE A 89 1.86 -0.64 -5.71
CA PHE A 89 2.48 -1.85 -5.19
C PHE A 89 2.10 -2.07 -3.73
N VAL A 90 2.04 -3.32 -3.33
CA VAL A 90 1.67 -3.75 -1.97
C VAL A 90 2.87 -4.34 -1.26
N ASN A 91 3.23 -3.76 -0.13
CA ASN A 91 4.24 -4.27 0.78
C ASN A 91 3.58 -5.17 1.82
N MET A 92 3.87 -6.46 1.78
CA MET A 92 3.42 -7.41 2.79
C MET A 92 4.36 -7.36 3.99
N ILE A 93 3.82 -7.10 5.19
CA ILE A 93 4.57 -6.99 6.44
C ILE A 93 3.86 -7.73 7.59
N GLY A 94 4.53 -7.84 8.73
CA GLY A 94 3.96 -8.46 9.94
C GLY A 94 4.23 -9.97 10.06
N GLY A 95 5.25 -10.47 9.37
CA GLY A 95 5.64 -11.88 9.40
C GLY A 95 7.06 -12.13 8.92
N ASP A 96 7.47 -13.38 8.90
CA ASP A 96 8.74 -13.72 8.29
C ASP A 96 8.69 -13.60 6.75
N SER A 97 9.82 -13.26 6.16
CA SER A 97 9.92 -12.92 4.73
C SER A 97 9.42 -14.03 3.81
N ASP A 98 9.72 -15.29 4.09
CA ASP A 98 9.37 -16.40 3.20
C ASP A 98 7.87 -16.72 3.29
N SER A 99 7.29 -16.68 4.49
CA SER A 99 5.85 -16.84 4.67
C SER A 99 5.06 -15.72 3.98
N LEU A 100 5.55 -14.47 4.06
CA LEU A 100 4.92 -13.33 3.39
C LEU A 100 5.02 -13.43 1.87
N LYS A 101 6.16 -13.87 1.31
CA LYS A 101 6.31 -14.10 -0.13
C LYS A 101 5.36 -15.19 -0.63
N ASN A 102 5.24 -16.29 0.12
CA ASN A 102 4.32 -17.37 -0.23
C ASN A 102 2.85 -16.90 -0.17
N ALA A 103 2.49 -16.15 0.87
CA ALA A 103 1.15 -15.56 1.01
C ALA A 103 0.84 -14.59 -0.14
N ALA A 104 1.79 -13.72 -0.51
CA ALA A 104 1.67 -12.80 -1.62
C ALA A 104 1.47 -13.52 -2.96
N THR A 105 2.28 -14.55 -3.24
CA THR A 105 2.18 -15.34 -4.46
C THR A 105 0.82 -16.03 -4.58
N LYS A 106 0.35 -16.64 -3.48
CA LYS A 106 -0.97 -17.27 -3.44
C LYS A 106 -2.08 -16.23 -3.65
N PHE A 107 -2.02 -15.11 -2.95
CA PHE A 107 -3.02 -14.04 -3.02
C PHE A 107 -3.14 -13.45 -4.43
N VAL A 108 -2.02 -13.14 -5.07
CA VAL A 108 -1.99 -12.63 -6.46
C VAL A 108 -2.63 -13.61 -7.42
N LYS A 109 -2.28 -14.90 -7.30
CA LYS A 109 -2.85 -15.96 -8.15
C LYS A 109 -4.35 -16.14 -7.93
N ASP A 110 -4.78 -16.24 -6.67
CA ASP A 110 -6.19 -16.50 -6.32
C ASP A 110 -7.11 -15.34 -6.73
N ASN A 111 -6.60 -14.12 -6.78
CA ASN A 111 -7.37 -12.92 -7.10
C ASN A 111 -7.10 -12.36 -8.52
N GLY A 112 -6.28 -13.04 -9.33
CA GLY A 112 -6.02 -12.67 -10.72
C GLY A 112 -5.37 -11.31 -10.93
N ILE A 113 -4.52 -10.88 -10.00
CA ILE A 113 -3.88 -9.55 -10.01
C ILE A 113 -2.79 -9.49 -11.09
N GLN A 114 -2.82 -8.46 -11.95
CA GLN A 114 -1.96 -8.34 -13.14
C GLN A 114 -1.15 -7.05 -13.20
N ASN A 115 -1.57 -5.96 -12.55
CA ASN A 115 -0.95 -4.63 -12.69
C ASN A 115 -0.38 -4.08 -11.38
N VAL A 116 -0.52 -4.81 -10.28
CA VAL A 116 -0.02 -4.43 -8.96
C VAL A 116 1.03 -5.43 -8.50
N ALA A 117 2.24 -4.96 -8.20
CA ALA A 117 3.30 -5.80 -7.66
C ALA A 117 3.12 -6.01 -6.15
N PHE A 118 3.35 -7.22 -5.69
CA PHE A 118 3.40 -7.59 -4.28
C PHE A 118 4.84 -7.84 -3.88
N VAL A 119 5.28 -7.16 -2.85
CA VAL A 119 6.67 -7.13 -2.41
C VAL A 119 6.79 -7.34 -0.90
N VAL A 120 7.97 -7.71 -0.44
CA VAL A 120 8.30 -7.84 0.98
C VAL A 120 9.49 -6.95 1.30
N PRO A 121 9.37 -5.96 2.21
CA PRO A 121 10.47 -5.12 2.66
C PRO A 121 11.56 -5.91 3.39
N GLU A 122 12.77 -5.34 3.48
CA GLU A 122 13.87 -5.93 4.26
C GLU A 122 13.50 -6.14 5.73
N ASP A 123 12.90 -5.14 6.37
CA ASP A 123 12.19 -5.35 7.64
C ASP A 123 10.77 -5.84 7.34
N SER A 124 10.61 -7.14 7.28
CA SER A 124 9.33 -7.78 6.99
C SER A 124 8.34 -7.74 8.16
N GLN A 125 8.79 -7.43 9.37
CA GLN A 125 7.92 -7.33 10.55
C GLN A 125 7.27 -5.96 10.67
N ASN A 126 8.08 -4.90 10.58
CA ASN A 126 7.66 -3.55 10.91
C ASN A 126 7.51 -2.64 9.68
N GLY A 127 8.09 -3.04 8.55
CA GLY A 127 8.26 -2.19 7.39
C GLY A 127 9.47 -1.26 7.54
N PRO A 128 9.76 -0.42 6.53
CA PRO A 128 10.92 0.46 6.54
C PRO A 128 10.88 1.50 7.68
N ASP A 129 11.94 1.58 8.48
CA ASP A 129 12.05 2.51 9.61
C ASP A 129 11.80 3.97 9.20
N ASN A 130 12.32 4.36 8.03
CA ASN A 130 12.19 5.72 7.51
C ASN A 130 10.76 6.11 7.11
N LEU A 131 9.84 5.15 7.01
CA LEU A 131 8.43 5.41 6.69
C LEU A 131 7.51 5.37 7.92
N LYS A 132 7.99 4.92 9.07
CA LYS A 132 7.25 4.96 10.36
C LYS A 132 5.86 4.31 10.27
N ILE A 133 5.81 3.08 9.77
CA ILE A 133 4.56 2.31 9.71
C ILE A 133 4.16 1.91 11.14
N SER A 134 2.96 2.27 11.56
CA SER A 134 2.47 1.95 12.90
C SER A 134 2.22 0.44 13.06
N PRO A 135 2.63 -0.16 14.19
CA PRO A 135 2.30 -1.54 14.49
C PRO A 135 0.80 -1.76 14.74
N GLU A 136 0.04 -0.71 15.04
CA GLU A 136 -1.41 -0.77 15.24
C GLU A 136 -2.20 -0.72 13.92
N ALA A 137 -1.57 -0.31 12.82
CA ALA A 137 -2.20 -0.30 11.51
C ALA A 137 -2.08 -1.68 10.85
N ASP A 138 -3.22 -2.28 10.53
CA ASP A 138 -3.29 -3.47 9.67
C ASP A 138 -3.07 -3.12 8.20
N LEU A 139 -3.56 -1.95 7.80
CA LEU A 139 -3.39 -1.37 6.48
C LEU A 139 -2.92 0.08 6.57
N THR A 140 -1.88 0.41 5.79
CA THR A 140 -1.45 1.80 5.56
C THR A 140 -1.40 2.04 4.06
N VAL A 141 -2.11 3.05 3.58
CA VAL A 141 -2.12 3.43 2.17
C VAL A 141 -1.58 4.85 2.03
N VAL A 142 -0.55 5.01 1.22
CA VAL A 142 0.10 6.30 0.95
C VAL A 142 -0.03 6.62 -0.53
N CYS A 143 -0.79 7.65 -0.85
CA CYS A 143 -0.93 8.18 -2.20
C CYS A 143 0.07 9.31 -2.39
N TYR A 144 0.98 9.19 -3.35
CA TYR A 144 2.01 10.19 -3.59
C TYR A 144 2.29 10.41 -5.07
N LYS A 145 2.83 11.57 -5.42
CA LYS A 145 3.29 11.95 -6.76
C LYS A 145 4.60 12.71 -6.65
N SER A 146 5.55 12.42 -7.52
CA SER A 146 6.89 13.01 -7.45
C SER A 146 7.55 12.86 -6.09
N SER A 147 7.37 11.70 -5.45
CA SER A 147 7.86 11.38 -4.10
C SER A 147 7.31 12.23 -2.97
N LYS A 148 6.23 12.99 -3.19
CA LYS A 148 5.57 13.81 -2.17
C LYS A 148 4.17 13.26 -1.88
N VAL A 149 3.88 13.04 -0.61
CA VAL A 149 2.59 12.50 -0.14
C VAL A 149 1.49 13.52 -0.35
N VAL A 150 0.39 13.05 -0.95
CA VAL A 150 -0.86 13.81 -1.15
C VAL A 150 -1.90 13.38 -0.12
N SER A 151 -2.03 12.08 0.12
CA SER A 151 -2.93 11.55 1.15
C SER A 151 -2.35 10.29 1.81
N SER A 152 -2.75 10.04 3.04
CA SER A 152 -2.36 8.86 3.82
C SER A 152 -3.58 8.32 4.57
N HIS A 153 -3.75 7.00 4.58
CA HIS A 153 -4.86 6.31 5.22
C HIS A 153 -4.31 5.19 6.09
N ALA A 154 -4.68 5.17 7.36
CA ALA A 154 -4.30 4.13 8.31
C ALA A 154 -5.56 3.46 8.86
N LEU A 155 -5.64 2.15 8.78
CA LEU A 155 -6.80 1.37 9.21
C LEU A 155 -6.37 0.23 10.12
N LYS A 156 -7.14 0.00 11.18
CA LYS A 156 -7.00 -1.19 12.02
C LYS A 156 -7.62 -2.40 11.33
N LYS A 157 -7.31 -3.58 11.85
CA LYS A 157 -7.87 -4.83 11.34
C LYS A 157 -9.40 -4.79 11.36
N GLY A 158 -10.02 -5.13 10.22
CA GLY A 158 -11.47 -5.14 10.05
C GLY A 158 -12.10 -3.80 9.71
N GLU A 159 -11.32 -2.71 9.60
CA GLU A 159 -11.85 -1.37 9.27
C GLU A 159 -11.93 -1.08 7.77
N LEU A 160 -11.35 -1.93 6.92
CA LEU A 160 -11.41 -1.75 5.46
C LEU A 160 -12.77 -2.22 4.94
N ASP A 161 -13.72 -1.32 4.90
CA ASP A 161 -15.06 -1.50 4.32
C ASP A 161 -15.17 -0.85 2.93
N ASP A 162 -16.32 -0.98 2.28
CA ASP A 162 -16.57 -0.43 0.96
C ASP A 162 -16.43 1.11 0.92
N GLY A 163 -16.84 1.80 1.99
CA GLY A 163 -16.69 3.25 2.10
C GLY A 163 -15.22 3.67 2.15
N LYS A 164 -14.39 2.94 2.89
CA LYS A 164 -12.94 3.19 2.96
C LYS A 164 -12.24 2.85 1.64
N ILE A 165 -12.64 1.76 0.99
CA ILE A 165 -12.14 1.40 -0.35
C ILE A 165 -12.44 2.54 -1.32
N ASN A 166 -13.67 3.02 -1.40
CA ASN A 166 -14.05 4.14 -2.26
C ASN A 166 -13.21 5.41 -1.98
N THR A 167 -13.03 5.76 -0.70
CA THR A 167 -12.20 6.91 -0.30
C THR A 167 -10.76 6.78 -0.79
N ILE A 168 -10.17 5.60 -0.69
CA ILE A 168 -8.80 5.34 -1.15
C ILE A 168 -8.71 5.40 -2.68
N VAL A 169 -9.68 4.81 -3.38
CA VAL A 169 -9.74 4.85 -4.86
C VAL A 169 -9.92 6.28 -5.36
N GLU A 170 -10.79 7.08 -4.75
CA GLU A 170 -10.95 8.51 -5.06
C GLU A 170 -9.63 9.28 -4.84
N ALA A 171 -8.90 8.97 -3.76
CA ALA A 171 -7.59 9.58 -3.51
C ALA A 171 -6.55 9.19 -4.57
N ALA A 172 -6.59 7.96 -5.10
CA ALA A 172 -5.76 7.51 -6.21
C ALA A 172 -6.08 8.28 -7.51
N CYS A 173 -7.36 8.44 -7.82
CA CYS A 173 -7.83 9.24 -8.98
C CYS A 173 -7.38 10.71 -8.87
N GLY A 174 -7.45 11.30 -7.67
CA GLY A 174 -6.98 12.67 -7.42
C GLY A 174 -5.48 12.89 -7.67
N LEU A 175 -4.66 11.83 -7.78
CA LEU A 175 -3.25 11.96 -8.15
C LEU A 175 -3.05 12.25 -9.65
N VAL A 176 -4.03 11.95 -10.48
CA VAL A 176 -3.92 12.00 -11.95
C VAL A 176 -4.72 13.16 -12.58
N GLU A 177 -5.50 13.86 -11.77
CA GLU A 177 -6.21 15.10 -12.13
C GLU A 177 -5.26 16.37 -12.11
#